data_9f7aec18d165d858310d76b1bf37c596
#
_entry.id   9f7aec18d165d858310d76b1bf37c596
#
_cell.length_a   1.000
_cell.length_b   1.000
_cell.length_c   1.000
_cell.angle_alpha   90.00
_cell.angle_beta   90.00
_cell.angle_gamma   90.00
#
_symmetry.space_group_name_H-M   'P 1'
#
loop_
_entity.id
_entity.type
_entity.pdbx_description
1 polymer ?
#
loop_
_entity_poly.entity_id
_entity_poly.type
_entity_poly.pdbx_seq_one_letter_code
_entity_poly.pdbx_strand_id
1 'polypeptide(L)' 'MKDLYGLRSEDIDMLKQAGYGDDIFYVGNYGISDVTGEQLFFISFYTSEQKNKAYKYLYKSK' A
#
# COMPACT_ATOMS: atom_id res chain seq x y z
N MET A 1 -3.85 11.13 -8.28
CA MET A 1 -3.53 9.70 -8.33
C MET A 1 -3.93 9.02 -7.05
N LYS A 2 -4.63 7.90 -7.15
CA LYS A 2 -5.20 7.21 -5.99
C LYS A 2 -4.52 5.89 -5.65
N ASP A 3 -3.45 5.55 -6.34
CA ASP A 3 -2.81 4.24 -6.21
C ASP A 3 -1.42 4.32 -5.63
N LEU A 4 -1.05 3.29 -4.85
CA LEU A 4 0.32 3.05 -4.40
C LEU A 4 0.79 1.74 -4.99
N TYR A 5 2.01 1.72 -5.51
CA TYR A 5 2.58 0.55 -6.18
C TYR A 5 3.82 0.04 -5.48
N GLY A 6 4.12 -1.24 -5.70
CA GLY A 6 5.35 -1.83 -5.19
C GLY A 6 5.36 -2.06 -3.69
N LEU A 7 4.20 -2.36 -3.11
CA LEU A 7 4.08 -2.59 -1.68
C LEU A 7 4.22 -4.08 -1.37
N ARG A 8 4.82 -4.38 -0.20
CA ARG A 8 4.91 -5.74 0.30
C ARG A 8 3.68 -6.06 1.14
N SER A 9 3.44 -7.35 1.38
CA SER A 9 2.29 -7.75 2.19
C SER A 9 2.33 -7.14 3.59
N GLU A 10 3.53 -7.00 4.18
CA GLU A 10 3.66 -6.40 5.50
C GLU A 10 3.26 -4.92 5.50
N ASP A 11 3.49 -4.20 4.40
CA ASP A 11 3.06 -2.81 4.29
C ASP A 11 1.54 -2.71 4.33
N ILE A 12 0.87 -3.64 3.65
CA ILE A 12 -0.59 -3.69 3.62
C ILE A 12 -1.12 -4.00 5.02
N ASP A 13 -0.51 -4.95 5.71
CA ASP A 13 -0.90 -5.30 7.07
C ASP A 13 -0.73 -4.11 8.02
N MET A 14 0.35 -3.36 7.88
CA MET A 14 0.59 -2.17 8.67
C MET A 14 -0.51 -1.12 8.47
N LEU A 15 -0.91 -0.92 7.23
CA LEU A 15 -1.98 0.03 6.92
C LEU A 15 -3.30 -0.39 7.56
N LYS A 16 -3.62 -1.67 7.48
CA LYS A 16 -4.85 -2.19 8.08
C LYS A 16 -4.84 -2.04 9.60
N GLN A 17 -3.72 -2.34 10.23
CA GLN A 17 -3.59 -2.22 11.68
C GLN A 17 -3.64 -0.77 12.15
N ALA A 18 -3.21 0.15 11.31
CA ALA A 18 -3.21 1.57 11.63
C ALA A 18 -4.57 2.24 11.38
N GLY A 19 -5.55 1.49 10.88
CA GLY A 19 -6.88 2.01 10.64
C GLY A 19 -7.13 2.53 9.24
N TYR A 20 -6.22 2.30 8.31
CA TYR A 20 -6.39 2.73 6.92
C TYR A 20 -7.08 1.69 6.04
N GLY A 21 -7.43 0.54 6.62
CA GLY A 21 -8.03 -0.54 5.84
C GLY A 21 -9.33 -0.16 5.13
N ASP A 22 -10.14 0.65 5.79
CA ASP A 22 -11.43 1.08 5.22
C ASP A 22 -11.28 2.05 4.05
N ASP A 23 -10.10 2.63 3.90
CA ASP A 23 -9.81 3.56 2.80
C ASP A 23 -9.37 2.82 1.54
N ILE A 24 -9.10 1.55 1.64
CA ILE A 24 -8.61 0.74 0.52
C ILE A 24 -9.79 0.28 -0.33
N PHE A 25 -9.74 0.66 -1.61
CA PHE A 25 -10.75 0.24 -2.58
C PHE A 25 -10.42 -1.13 -3.16
N TYR A 26 -9.15 -1.36 -3.51
CA TYR A 26 -8.75 -2.59 -4.17
C TYR A 26 -7.27 -2.85 -3.94
N VAL A 27 -6.93 -4.13 -3.76
CA VAL A 27 -5.54 -4.58 -3.67
C VAL A 27 -5.30 -5.60 -4.78
N GLY A 28 -4.26 -5.39 -5.57
CA GLY A 28 -3.95 -6.29 -6.68
C GLY A 28 -2.47 -6.65 -6.72
N ASN A 29 -2.14 -7.63 -7.56
CA ASN A 29 -0.76 -8.05 -7.77
C ASN A 29 -0.03 -7.03 -8.63
N TYR A 30 1.14 -6.63 -8.19
CA TYR A 30 1.97 -5.70 -8.94
C TYR A 30 3.11 -6.43 -9.68
N GLY A 31 3.62 -7.49 -9.10
CA GLY A 31 4.74 -8.23 -9.67
C GLY A 31 5.60 -8.83 -8.59
N ILE A 32 6.83 -9.18 -8.96
CA ILE A 32 7.79 -9.77 -8.04
C ILE A 32 9.04 -8.90 -8.04
N SER A 33 9.57 -8.63 -6.84
CA SER A 33 10.78 -7.84 -6.69
C SER A 33 11.98 -8.57 -7.28
N ASP A 34 12.72 -7.90 -8.16
CA ASP A 34 13.95 -8.47 -8.74
C ASP A 34 15.05 -8.59 -7.69
N VAL A 35 14.96 -7.81 -6.62
CA VAL A 35 15.99 -7.77 -5.59
C VAL A 35 15.78 -8.85 -4.53
N THR A 36 14.54 -9.00 -4.05
CA THR A 36 14.24 -9.88 -2.92
C THR A 36 13.46 -11.13 -3.31
N GLY A 37 12.85 -11.15 -4.50
CA GLY A 37 11.98 -12.23 -4.91
C GLY A 37 10.61 -12.21 -4.26
N GLU A 38 10.30 -11.16 -3.49
CA GLU A 38 9.02 -11.06 -2.81
C GLU A 38 7.92 -10.62 -3.76
N GLN A 39 6.71 -11.11 -3.50
CA GLN A 39 5.51 -10.67 -4.21
C GLN A 39 5.20 -9.22 -3.81
N LEU A 40 4.99 -8.36 -4.82
CA LEU A 40 4.62 -6.98 -4.61
C LEU A 40 3.15 -6.78 -4.96
N PHE A 41 2.55 -5.76 -4.33
CA PHE A 41 1.15 -5.45 -4.50
C PHE A 41 0.97 -3.98 -4.82
N PHE A 42 -0.20 -3.64 -5.36
CA PHE A 42 -0.60 -2.24 -5.45
C PHE A 42 -1.92 -2.07 -4.73
N ILE A 43 -2.16 -0.87 -4.25
CA ILE A 43 -3.41 -0.53 -3.55
C ILE A 43 -4.03 0.66 -4.23
N SER A 44 -5.32 0.56 -4.54
CA SER A 44 -6.12 1.69 -4.99
C SER A 44 -6.95 2.19 -3.82
N PHE A 45 -6.96 3.49 -3.63
CA PHE A 45 -7.76 4.14 -2.59
C PHE A 45 -8.97 4.81 -3.23
N TYR A 46 -9.91 5.25 -2.40
CA TYR A 46 -11.09 5.95 -2.92
C TYR A 46 -10.75 7.37 -3.35
N THR A 47 -9.82 8.02 -2.67
CA THR A 47 -9.42 9.39 -2.97
C THR A 47 -7.91 9.53 -2.92
N SER A 48 -7.41 10.58 -3.59
CA SER A 48 -5.97 10.91 -3.55
C SER A 48 -5.52 11.29 -2.13
N GLU A 49 -6.41 11.93 -1.38
CA GLU A 49 -6.10 12.33 -0.01
C GLU A 49 -5.85 11.11 0.87
N GLN A 50 -6.69 10.10 0.74
CA GLN A 50 -6.51 8.84 1.49
C GLN A 50 -5.19 8.18 1.11
N LYS A 51 -4.88 8.14 -0.18
CA LYS A 51 -3.63 7.59 -0.66
C LYS A 51 -2.43 8.34 -0.06
N ASN A 52 -2.49 9.66 -0.04
CA ASN A 52 -1.40 10.47 0.48
C ASN A 52 -1.18 10.24 1.97
N LYS A 53 -2.25 10.08 2.75
CA LYS A 53 -2.14 9.79 4.17
C LYS A 53 -1.49 8.43 4.42
N ALA A 54 -1.90 7.42 3.67
CA ALA A 54 -1.35 6.09 3.80
C ALA A 54 0.13 6.08 3.40
N TYR A 55 0.47 6.77 2.33
CA TYR A 55 1.84 6.87 1.87
C TYR A 55 2.74 7.51 2.94
N LYS A 56 2.28 8.60 3.53
CA LYS A 56 3.04 9.26 4.59
C LYS A 56 3.24 8.35 5.79
N TYR A 57 2.22 7.60 6.15
CA TYR A 57 2.32 6.66 7.26
C TYR A 57 3.40 5.61 7.00
N LEU A 58 3.38 5.02 5.82
CA LEU A 58 4.36 3.99 5.45
C LEU A 58 5.77 4.58 5.38
N TYR A 59 5.89 5.76 4.84
CA TYR A 59 7.19 6.42 4.72
C TYR A 59 7.80 6.72 6.09
N LYS A 60 6.99 7.15 7.04
CA LYS A 60 7.45 7.43 8.39
C LYS A 60 7.88 6.17 9.14
N SER A 61 7.25 5.04 8.82
CA SER A 61 7.53 3.77 9.50
C SER A 61 8.87 3.18 9.09
N LYS A 62 9.47 3.70 8.05
CA LYS A 62 10.77 3.25 7.57
C LYS A 62 11.87 4.13 8.06
#